data_b64743e2548aeff70b8db44aa0997fa2
#
_entry.id   b64743e2548aeff70b8db44aa0997fa2
#
_cell.length_a   1.000
_cell.length_b   1.000
_cell.length_c   1.000
_cell.angle_alpha   90.00
_cell.angle_beta   90.00
_cell.angle_gamma   90.00
#
_symmetry.space_group_name_H-M   'P 1'
#
loop_
_entity.id
_entity.type
_entity.pdbx_description
1 polymer ?
#
loop_
_entity_poly.entity_id
_entity_poly.type
_entity_poly.pdbx_seq_one_letter_code
_entity_poly.pdbx_strand_id
1 'polypeptide(L)'
;MLKIRGSRHAVRAFNRSVVLSKASGSAIMSSELDIRNYFEFAKELILKAGEIFKCGFEGEKIVETKGHEWDLVTDYDKKIEDVLVKSLKEKFPDHEFIGEETTASVKNAPVLTDKPTWLIDPIDGTINYINANPNTCISVALAVCKKIVVGIIYNPITSELYTAIKGHGAFLNDKPIKTSHNTELRKSLIELELFSLRIPSKNRDIRWGRFEALLNASQGVRSLGSAALALAYVARGAIDCFQMDHLQPWDVAAGVLIICEAGGTVIDTKDEEYNVMKPKTIAAANETLAVEIKQLITDTDLRIMRKRLTRT
;
A
#
# COMPACT_ATOMS: atom_id res chain seq x y z
N MET A 1 32.69 27.82 -15.89
CA MET A 1 33.06 26.90 -14.78
C MET A 1 32.32 27.34 -13.54
N LEU A 2 31.12 26.78 -13.31
CA LEU A 2 30.40 26.96 -12.04
C LEU A 2 30.32 25.60 -11.37
N LYS A 3 30.98 25.46 -10.24
CA LYS A 3 30.90 24.27 -9.37
C LYS A 3 29.56 24.27 -8.64
N ILE A 4 28.67 23.36 -9.04
CA ILE A 4 27.48 23.05 -8.23
C ILE A 4 27.95 22.07 -7.14
N ARG A 5 28.00 22.55 -5.90
CA ARG A 5 28.17 21.71 -4.70
C ARG A 5 26.86 20.96 -4.49
N GLY A 6 26.88 19.65 -4.72
CA GLY A 6 25.80 18.77 -4.35
C GLY A 6 25.64 18.72 -2.84
N SER A 7 24.48 19.09 -2.36
CA SER A 7 24.08 18.89 -0.98
C SER A 7 23.74 17.41 -0.78
N ARG A 8 24.67 16.67 -0.19
CA ARG A 8 24.42 15.34 0.36
C ARG A 8 23.75 15.53 1.73
N HIS A 9 22.43 15.65 1.75
CA HIS A 9 21.72 15.55 3.04
C HIS A 9 20.32 14.96 2.81
N ALA A 10 20.05 13.96 3.63
CA ALA A 10 18.77 13.38 4.01
C ALA A 10 18.18 12.28 3.12
N VAL A 11 18.94 11.20 2.88
CA VAL A 11 18.33 9.88 2.85
C VAL A 11 18.77 9.16 4.13
N ARG A 12 18.07 9.39 5.23
CA ARG A 12 18.21 8.55 6.41
C ARG A 12 17.37 7.30 6.20
N ALA A 13 18.06 6.24 5.88
CA ALA A 13 17.56 4.89 5.91
C ALA A 13 16.73 4.64 7.18
N PHE A 14 15.58 4.03 6.99
CA PHE A 14 14.73 3.47 8.04
C PHE A 14 15.42 2.22 8.62
N ASN A 15 16.63 2.40 9.19
CA ASN A 15 17.40 1.31 9.76
C ASN A 15 17.86 1.62 11.16
N ARG A 16 17.46 0.71 12.06
CA ARG A 16 18.04 0.43 13.39
C ARG A 16 18.19 1.60 14.35
N SER A 17 17.23 1.73 15.24
CA SER A 17 17.47 1.67 16.70
C SER A 17 16.17 2.07 17.43
N VAL A 18 15.71 1.20 18.29
CA VAL A 18 14.79 1.57 19.37
C VAL A 18 15.59 2.47 20.31
N VAL A 19 15.48 3.78 20.13
CA VAL A 19 15.99 4.74 21.11
C VAL A 19 14.92 4.91 22.18
N LEU A 20 15.16 4.30 23.33
CA LEU A 20 14.45 4.58 24.57
C LEU A 20 14.72 6.03 24.98
N SER A 21 13.86 6.97 24.64
CA SER A 21 13.80 8.26 25.30
C SER A 21 12.73 8.16 26.39
N LYS A 22 13.16 8.22 27.65
CA LYS A 22 12.30 8.43 28.81
C LYS A 22 11.71 9.84 28.71
N ALA A 23 10.43 9.94 28.29
CA ALA A 23 9.61 11.10 28.53
C ALA A 23 8.36 10.62 29.29
N SER A 24 8.12 11.24 30.42
CA SER A 24 7.04 11.03 31.36
C SER A 24 5.68 11.29 30.71
N GLY A 25 4.87 10.27 30.67
CA GLY A 25 3.48 10.26 30.17
C GLY A 25 3.21 8.89 29.59
N SER A 26 2.29 8.11 30.16
CA SER A 26 2.02 6.71 29.84
C SER A 26 1.77 6.48 28.34
N ALA A 27 2.81 6.43 27.55
CA ALA A 27 2.77 5.86 26.20
C ALA A 27 2.66 4.34 26.39
N ILE A 28 1.54 3.75 26.05
CA ILE A 28 1.34 2.30 25.95
C ILE A 28 2.25 1.84 24.80
N MET A 29 3.52 1.57 25.11
CA MET A 29 4.42 0.87 24.19
C MET A 29 4.02 -0.60 24.24
N SER A 30 3.32 -1.08 23.19
CA SER A 30 3.10 -2.50 23.02
C SER A 30 4.45 -3.21 22.99
N SER A 31 4.59 -4.22 23.84
CA SER A 31 5.79 -5.06 23.85
C SER A 31 5.89 -5.85 22.53
N GLU A 32 7.07 -6.37 22.21
CA GLU A 32 7.23 -7.27 21.04
C GLU A 32 6.31 -8.50 21.14
N LEU A 33 6.07 -8.99 22.36
CA LEU A 33 5.14 -10.09 22.63
C LEU A 33 3.69 -9.71 22.30
N ASP A 34 3.27 -8.47 22.62
CA ASP A 34 1.93 -7.99 22.30
C ASP A 34 1.74 -7.88 20.79
N ILE A 35 2.73 -7.35 20.04
CA ILE A 35 2.67 -7.23 18.58
C ILE A 35 2.55 -8.62 17.94
N ARG A 36 3.27 -9.61 18.45
CA ARG A 36 3.17 -11.00 17.96
C ARG A 36 1.78 -11.58 18.23
N ASN A 37 1.21 -11.36 19.41
CA ASN A 37 -0.15 -11.80 19.74
C ASN A 37 -1.19 -11.12 18.84
N TYR A 38 -1.04 -9.83 18.53
CA TYR A 38 -1.92 -9.10 17.60
C TYR A 38 -1.83 -9.69 16.19
N PHE A 39 -0.62 -9.97 15.74
CA PHE A 39 -0.35 -10.58 14.44
C PHE A 39 -0.99 -11.97 14.30
N GLU A 40 -0.75 -12.88 15.25
CA GLU A 40 -1.28 -14.26 15.18
C GLU A 40 -2.81 -14.26 15.17
N PHE A 41 -3.45 -13.44 16.02
CA PHE A 41 -4.90 -13.33 16.03
C PHE A 41 -5.44 -12.77 14.69
N ALA A 42 -4.84 -11.72 14.16
CA ALA A 42 -5.23 -11.13 12.88
C ALA A 42 -5.02 -12.11 11.71
N LYS A 43 -3.91 -12.86 11.71
CA LYS A 43 -3.61 -13.89 10.70
C LYS A 43 -4.69 -14.96 10.66
N GLU A 44 -5.08 -15.49 11.82
CA GLU A 44 -6.16 -16.49 11.90
C GLU A 44 -7.51 -15.91 11.43
N LEU A 45 -7.80 -14.68 11.84
CA LEU A 45 -9.05 -14.01 11.50
C LEU A 45 -9.18 -13.75 10.00
N ILE A 46 -8.10 -13.27 9.35
CA ILE A 46 -8.06 -13.01 7.90
C ILE A 46 -8.25 -14.29 7.10
N LEU A 47 -7.65 -15.41 7.54
CA LEU A 47 -7.88 -16.72 6.90
C LEU A 47 -9.35 -17.15 6.97
N LYS A 48 -10.02 -16.92 8.11
CA LYS A 48 -11.48 -17.17 8.26
C LYS A 48 -12.30 -16.20 7.38
N ALA A 49 -11.94 -14.93 7.33
CA ALA A 49 -12.57 -13.97 6.43
C ALA A 49 -12.40 -14.33 4.94
N GLY A 50 -11.30 -14.98 4.60
CA GLY A 50 -11.05 -15.53 3.26
C GLY A 50 -12.08 -16.55 2.79
N GLU A 51 -12.72 -17.29 3.68
CA GLU A 51 -13.81 -18.20 3.30
C GLU A 51 -15.07 -17.42 2.90
N ILE A 52 -15.37 -16.31 3.58
CA ILE A 52 -16.45 -15.40 3.20
C ILE A 52 -16.13 -14.76 1.84
N PHE A 53 -14.88 -14.35 1.66
CA PHE A 53 -14.37 -13.77 0.42
C PHE A 53 -14.57 -14.74 -0.77
N LYS A 54 -14.15 -16.00 -0.65
CA LYS A 54 -14.32 -17.03 -1.69
C LYS A 54 -15.78 -17.26 -2.03
N CYS A 55 -16.64 -17.36 -1.03
CA CYS A 55 -18.07 -17.55 -1.22
C CYS A 55 -18.68 -16.44 -2.09
N GLY A 56 -18.31 -15.17 -1.83
CA GLY A 56 -18.77 -14.05 -2.64
C GLY A 56 -18.07 -13.97 -4.00
N PHE A 57 -16.81 -14.37 -4.10
CA PHE A 57 -16.09 -14.36 -5.37
C PHE A 57 -16.72 -15.30 -6.40
N GLU A 58 -17.14 -16.49 -5.98
CA GLU A 58 -17.79 -17.51 -6.82
C GLU A 58 -19.30 -17.29 -6.97
N GLY A 59 -19.93 -16.59 -6.01
CA GLY A 59 -21.37 -16.40 -5.93
C GLY A 59 -21.89 -15.12 -6.58
N GLU A 60 -23.21 -14.91 -6.44
CA GLU A 60 -23.86 -13.65 -6.78
C GLU A 60 -23.46 -12.56 -5.78
N LYS A 61 -23.32 -11.33 -6.28
CA LYS A 61 -22.92 -10.15 -5.51
C LYS A 61 -23.90 -9.02 -5.75
N ILE A 62 -24.26 -8.31 -4.69
CA ILE A 62 -24.98 -7.04 -4.79
C ILE A 62 -23.93 -5.94 -4.94
N VAL A 63 -23.95 -5.25 -6.08
CA VAL A 63 -22.98 -4.20 -6.42
C VAL A 63 -23.66 -2.84 -6.27
N GLU A 64 -23.02 -1.95 -5.50
CA GLU A 64 -23.45 -0.56 -5.31
C GLU A 64 -22.30 0.39 -5.70
N THR A 65 -22.61 1.69 -5.81
CA THR A 65 -21.62 2.75 -6.07
C THR A 65 -21.45 3.64 -4.83
N LYS A 66 -20.21 4.00 -4.48
CA LYS A 66 -19.89 4.88 -3.34
C LYS A 66 -19.89 6.39 -3.68
N GLY A 67 -20.55 6.81 -4.75
CA GLY A 67 -20.63 8.23 -5.14
C GLY A 67 -20.18 8.52 -6.57
N HIS A 68 -19.33 7.68 -7.14
CA HIS A 68 -18.94 7.73 -8.55
C HIS A 68 -19.17 6.38 -9.22
N GLU A 69 -19.48 6.36 -10.52
CA GLU A 69 -19.74 5.13 -11.29
C GLU A 69 -18.60 4.11 -11.28
N TRP A 70 -17.40 4.55 -10.97
CA TRP A 70 -16.18 3.71 -10.89
C TRP A 70 -15.78 3.31 -9.48
N ASP A 71 -16.44 3.84 -8.46
CA ASP A 71 -16.18 3.55 -7.04
C ASP A 71 -17.23 2.55 -6.57
N LEU A 72 -16.91 1.27 -6.75
CA LEU A 72 -17.81 0.16 -6.53
C LEU A 72 -17.59 -0.48 -5.17
N VAL A 73 -18.67 -1.01 -4.62
CA VAL A 73 -18.68 -1.80 -3.38
C VAL A 73 -19.64 -2.96 -3.54
N THR A 74 -19.33 -4.09 -2.91
CA THR A 74 -20.25 -5.21 -2.82
C THR A 74 -20.74 -5.40 -1.37
N ASP A 75 -21.80 -6.17 -1.21
CA ASP A 75 -22.28 -6.60 0.11
C ASP A 75 -21.22 -7.41 0.88
N TYR A 76 -20.26 -8.02 0.16
CA TYR A 76 -19.14 -8.77 0.75
C TYR A 76 -18.05 -7.86 1.32
N ASP A 77 -17.78 -6.69 0.73
CA ASP A 77 -16.86 -5.68 1.31
C ASP A 77 -17.32 -5.31 2.72
N LYS A 78 -18.59 -4.92 2.86
CA LYS A 78 -19.21 -4.57 4.15
C LYS A 78 -19.18 -5.74 5.14
N LYS A 79 -19.54 -6.94 4.67
CA LYS A 79 -19.60 -8.14 5.51
C LYS A 79 -18.22 -8.57 6.01
N ILE A 80 -17.18 -8.50 5.18
CA ILE A 80 -15.82 -8.85 5.55
C ILE A 80 -15.26 -7.82 6.54
N GLU A 81 -15.43 -6.51 6.27
CA GLU A 81 -15.00 -5.46 7.18
C GLU A 81 -15.68 -5.60 8.55
N ASP A 82 -17.00 -5.81 8.59
CA ASP A 82 -17.75 -5.99 9.82
C ASP A 82 -17.22 -7.16 10.65
N VAL A 83 -16.94 -8.31 10.03
CA VAL A 83 -16.38 -9.48 10.71
C VAL A 83 -14.99 -9.19 11.27
N LEU A 84 -14.12 -8.54 10.48
CA LEU A 84 -12.76 -8.19 10.90
C LEU A 84 -12.79 -7.17 12.05
N VAL A 85 -13.51 -6.06 11.89
CA VAL A 85 -13.59 -4.98 12.89
C VAL A 85 -14.23 -5.50 14.19
N LYS A 86 -15.36 -6.23 14.11
CA LYS A 86 -16.04 -6.75 15.28
C LYS A 86 -15.14 -7.69 16.08
N SER A 87 -14.53 -8.67 15.43
CA SER A 87 -13.69 -9.66 16.10
C SER A 87 -12.43 -9.05 16.70
N LEU A 88 -11.79 -8.10 15.99
CA LEU A 88 -10.62 -7.38 16.50
C LEU A 88 -11.00 -6.49 17.68
N LYS A 89 -12.15 -5.80 17.63
CA LYS A 89 -12.64 -4.94 18.71
C LYS A 89 -13.05 -5.72 19.96
N GLU A 90 -13.64 -6.88 19.78
CA GLU A 90 -13.96 -7.79 20.91
C GLU A 90 -12.68 -8.29 21.61
N LYS A 91 -11.63 -8.59 20.82
CA LYS A 91 -10.36 -9.08 21.37
C LYS A 91 -9.48 -7.96 21.93
N PHE A 92 -9.50 -6.78 21.30
CA PHE A 92 -8.65 -5.63 21.59
C PHE A 92 -9.49 -4.35 21.70
N PRO A 93 -10.26 -4.18 22.78
CA PRO A 93 -11.28 -3.12 22.90
C PRO A 93 -10.68 -1.70 22.91
N ASP A 94 -9.40 -1.54 23.27
CA ASP A 94 -8.72 -0.25 23.34
C ASP A 94 -8.08 0.17 22.00
N HIS A 95 -8.12 -0.70 20.96
CA HIS A 95 -7.58 -0.40 19.64
C HIS A 95 -8.56 0.46 18.83
N GLU A 96 -7.99 1.22 17.89
CA GLU A 96 -8.74 2.03 16.92
C GLU A 96 -8.79 1.33 15.55
N PHE A 97 -9.76 1.77 14.72
CA PHE A 97 -10.03 1.14 13.43
C PHE A 97 -10.19 2.19 12.34
N ILE A 98 -9.54 1.99 11.22
CA ILE A 98 -9.67 2.75 9.97
C ILE A 98 -9.96 1.72 8.88
N GLY A 99 -11.22 1.51 8.56
CA GLY A 99 -11.65 0.62 7.49
C GLY A 99 -12.12 1.42 6.27
N GLU A 100 -12.06 0.83 5.10
CA GLU A 100 -12.53 1.46 3.88
C GLU A 100 -14.00 1.82 3.96
N GLU A 101 -14.86 0.84 4.32
CA GLU A 101 -16.32 1.00 4.33
C GLU A 101 -16.79 1.90 5.46
N THR A 102 -16.20 1.76 6.66
CA THR A 102 -16.50 2.63 7.80
C THR A 102 -16.05 4.07 7.56
N THR A 103 -14.93 4.29 6.88
CA THR A 103 -14.40 5.63 6.58
C THR A 103 -15.20 6.32 5.47
N ALA A 104 -15.71 5.59 4.47
CA ALA A 104 -16.54 6.14 3.41
C ALA A 104 -17.81 6.83 3.94
N SER A 105 -18.28 6.44 5.13
CA SER A 105 -19.45 7.03 5.79
C SER A 105 -19.15 8.29 6.63
N VAL A 106 -17.86 8.64 6.82
CA VAL A 106 -17.45 9.73 7.74
C VAL A 106 -16.91 10.92 6.95
N LYS A 107 -17.33 12.15 7.33
CA LYS A 107 -16.92 13.39 6.65
C LYS A 107 -15.46 13.80 6.86
N ASN A 108 -14.82 13.32 7.92
CA ASN A 108 -13.45 13.71 8.27
C ASN A 108 -12.46 12.63 7.85
N ALA A 109 -11.35 13.05 7.26
CA ALA A 109 -10.24 12.14 6.95
C ALA A 109 -9.73 11.46 8.24
N PRO A 110 -9.51 10.15 8.25
CA PRO A 110 -9.01 9.45 9.41
C PRO A 110 -7.60 9.92 9.77
N VAL A 111 -7.26 9.86 11.07
CA VAL A 111 -5.95 10.27 11.59
C VAL A 111 -5.43 9.18 12.50
N LEU A 112 -4.16 8.79 12.32
CA LEU A 112 -3.49 7.89 13.26
C LEU A 112 -3.20 8.62 14.58
N THR A 113 -3.63 8.00 15.68
CA THR A 113 -3.29 8.38 17.06
C THR A 113 -2.07 7.56 17.53
N ASP A 114 -1.67 7.73 18.79
CA ASP A 114 -0.62 6.89 19.37
C ASP A 114 -1.13 5.50 19.80
N LYS A 115 -2.46 5.31 19.83
CA LYS A 115 -3.07 4.00 20.11
C LYS A 115 -2.83 3.01 18.98
N PRO A 116 -2.82 1.70 19.29
CA PRO A 116 -2.84 0.68 18.26
C PRO A 116 -4.06 0.87 17.35
N THR A 117 -3.82 1.00 16.05
CA THR A 117 -4.87 1.29 15.05
C THR A 117 -4.78 0.31 13.90
N TRP A 118 -5.86 -0.40 13.63
CA TRP A 118 -5.98 -1.29 12.48
C TRP A 118 -6.42 -0.52 11.24
N LEU A 119 -5.71 -0.73 10.12
CA LEU A 119 -6.07 -0.23 8.80
C LEU A 119 -6.53 -1.43 7.98
N ILE A 120 -7.76 -1.38 7.45
CA ILE A 120 -8.42 -2.54 6.87
C ILE A 120 -9.00 -2.18 5.51
N ASP A 121 -8.62 -2.94 4.49
CA ASP A 121 -9.29 -3.02 3.21
C ASP A 121 -9.89 -4.43 3.07
N PRO A 122 -11.20 -4.56 3.08
CA PRO A 122 -11.85 -5.86 3.03
C PRO A 122 -11.71 -6.55 1.67
N ILE A 123 -11.70 -5.79 0.57
CA ILE A 123 -11.57 -6.30 -0.80
C ILE A 123 -10.80 -5.28 -1.67
N ASP A 124 -9.47 -5.26 -1.57
CA ASP A 124 -8.65 -4.51 -2.53
C ASP A 124 -8.79 -5.12 -3.92
N GLY A 125 -9.11 -4.27 -4.89
CA GLY A 125 -9.45 -4.68 -6.24
C GLY A 125 -10.92 -5.11 -6.41
N THR A 126 -11.88 -4.35 -5.89
CA THR A 126 -13.33 -4.63 -5.97
C THR A 126 -13.82 -4.85 -7.39
N ILE A 127 -13.31 -4.12 -8.39
CA ILE A 127 -13.66 -4.35 -9.82
C ILE A 127 -13.22 -5.75 -10.25
N ASN A 128 -12.05 -6.22 -9.85
CA ASN A 128 -11.56 -7.57 -10.12
C ASN A 128 -12.45 -8.61 -9.44
N TYR A 129 -12.80 -8.37 -8.18
CA TYR A 129 -13.66 -9.24 -7.40
C TYR A 129 -15.04 -9.42 -8.05
N ILE A 130 -15.67 -8.33 -8.49
CA ILE A 130 -16.96 -8.35 -9.17
C ILE A 130 -16.90 -9.20 -10.45
N ASN A 131 -15.80 -9.10 -11.18
CA ASN A 131 -15.60 -9.80 -12.47
C ASN A 131 -14.92 -11.18 -12.33
N ALA A 132 -14.82 -11.72 -11.11
CA ALA A 132 -14.15 -12.99 -10.82
C ALA A 132 -12.70 -13.05 -11.36
N ASN A 133 -11.99 -11.92 -11.39
CA ASN A 133 -10.57 -11.85 -11.69
C ASN A 133 -9.79 -12.08 -10.38
N PRO A 134 -8.83 -13.03 -10.33
CA PRO A 134 -8.14 -13.41 -9.09
C PRO A 134 -7.18 -12.35 -8.54
N ASN A 135 -6.96 -11.23 -9.22
CA ASN A 135 -6.13 -10.13 -8.73
C ASN A 135 -6.90 -9.26 -7.73
N THR A 136 -7.24 -9.82 -6.59
CA THR A 136 -7.98 -9.16 -5.51
C THR A 136 -7.61 -9.81 -4.17
N CYS A 137 -7.65 -9.06 -3.07
CA CYS A 137 -7.18 -9.56 -1.77
C CYS A 137 -7.82 -8.82 -0.59
N ILE A 138 -7.61 -9.34 0.62
CA ILE A 138 -7.86 -8.66 1.89
C ILE A 138 -6.54 -8.04 2.34
N SER A 139 -6.54 -6.76 2.74
CA SER A 139 -5.36 -6.06 3.25
C SER A 139 -5.62 -5.56 4.67
N VAL A 140 -4.74 -5.93 5.63
CA VAL A 140 -4.83 -5.52 7.03
C VAL A 140 -3.48 -5.11 7.56
N ALA A 141 -3.40 -3.94 8.17
CA ALA A 141 -2.20 -3.47 8.85
C ALA A 141 -2.51 -3.04 10.28
N LEU A 142 -1.50 -3.10 11.15
CA LEU A 142 -1.55 -2.52 12.49
C LEU A 142 -0.51 -1.42 12.60
N ALA A 143 -0.93 -0.22 13.00
CA ALA A 143 -0.08 0.86 13.43
C ALA A 143 -0.04 0.95 14.96
N VAL A 144 1.15 1.18 15.54
CA VAL A 144 1.35 1.50 16.95
C VAL A 144 2.23 2.75 17.03
N CYS A 145 1.82 3.74 17.82
CA CYS A 145 2.51 5.03 17.87
C CYS A 145 2.75 5.59 16.45
N LYS A 146 1.74 5.54 15.60
CA LYS A 146 1.72 6.01 14.19
C LYS A 146 2.70 5.29 13.25
N LYS A 147 3.28 4.17 13.65
CA LYS A 147 4.21 3.37 12.84
C LYS A 147 3.58 2.02 12.51
N ILE A 148 3.59 1.62 11.25
CA ILE A 148 3.12 0.30 10.86
C ILE A 148 4.05 -0.76 11.43
N VAL A 149 3.49 -1.71 12.17
CA VAL A 149 4.23 -2.79 12.86
C VAL A 149 3.80 -4.18 12.43
N VAL A 150 2.60 -4.33 11.86
CA VAL A 150 2.10 -5.59 11.26
C VAL A 150 1.51 -5.26 9.88
N GLY A 151 1.80 -6.11 8.90
CA GLY A 151 1.18 -6.08 7.57
C GLY A 151 0.78 -7.48 7.15
N ILE A 152 -0.46 -7.66 6.70
CA ILE A 152 -1.00 -8.92 6.20
C ILE A 152 -1.81 -8.63 4.94
N ILE A 153 -1.48 -9.30 3.84
CA ILE A 153 -2.24 -9.29 2.58
C ILE A 153 -2.56 -10.74 2.24
N TYR A 154 -3.83 -11.03 2.06
CA TYR A 154 -4.28 -12.38 1.75
C TYR A 154 -5.13 -12.38 0.48
N ASN A 155 -4.67 -13.12 -0.53
CA ASN A 155 -5.47 -13.47 -1.70
C ASN A 155 -6.06 -14.87 -1.47
N PRO A 156 -7.35 -14.98 -1.14
CA PRO A 156 -7.97 -16.28 -0.89
C PRO A 156 -8.05 -17.18 -2.13
N ILE A 157 -8.12 -16.57 -3.33
CA ILE A 157 -8.32 -17.30 -4.59
C ILE A 157 -7.04 -18.04 -5.00
N THR A 158 -5.88 -17.39 -4.87
CA THR A 158 -4.58 -18.00 -5.15
C THR A 158 -3.95 -18.66 -3.92
N SER A 159 -4.60 -18.52 -2.74
CA SER A 159 -4.06 -18.98 -1.44
C SER A 159 -2.68 -18.38 -1.13
N GLU A 160 -2.46 -17.12 -1.50
CA GLU A 160 -1.23 -16.39 -1.22
C GLU A 160 -1.42 -15.49 0.01
N LEU A 161 -0.71 -15.80 1.09
CA LEU A 161 -0.70 -15.03 2.34
C LEU A 161 0.65 -14.36 2.51
N TYR A 162 0.69 -13.03 2.33
CA TYR A 162 1.86 -12.20 2.55
C TYR A 162 1.80 -11.60 3.95
N THR A 163 2.88 -11.72 4.71
CA THR A 163 2.93 -11.25 6.09
C THR A 163 4.25 -10.58 6.42
N ALA A 164 4.20 -9.58 7.30
CA ALA A 164 5.38 -9.01 7.93
C ALA A 164 5.06 -8.51 9.33
N ILE A 165 6.02 -8.68 10.23
CA ILE A 165 6.12 -7.98 11.51
C ILE A 165 7.38 -7.13 11.42
N LYS A 166 7.31 -5.87 11.83
CA LYS A 166 8.44 -4.95 11.78
C LYS A 166 9.69 -5.52 12.45
N GLY A 167 10.79 -5.58 11.71
CA GLY A 167 12.09 -6.11 12.16
C GLY A 167 12.22 -7.64 12.06
N HIS A 168 11.21 -8.36 11.54
CA HIS A 168 11.22 -9.83 11.48
C HIS A 168 11.25 -10.39 10.05
N GLY A 169 11.33 -9.52 9.04
CA GLY A 169 11.29 -9.93 7.63
C GLY A 169 9.88 -10.11 7.08
N ALA A 170 9.81 -10.41 5.79
CA ALA A 170 8.57 -10.64 5.04
C ALA A 170 8.45 -12.09 4.59
N PHE A 171 7.22 -12.58 4.52
CA PHE A 171 6.93 -13.99 4.22
C PHE A 171 5.76 -14.12 3.25
N LEU A 172 5.81 -15.14 2.39
CA LEU A 172 4.71 -15.66 1.59
C LEU A 172 4.43 -17.09 2.00
N ASN A 173 3.24 -17.36 2.54
CA ASN A 173 2.87 -18.69 3.06
C ASN A 173 3.95 -19.26 4.00
N ASP A 174 4.35 -18.44 4.97
CA ASP A 174 5.40 -18.70 5.97
C ASP A 174 6.81 -18.97 5.40
N LYS A 175 7.04 -18.76 4.09
CA LYS A 175 8.36 -18.83 3.47
C LYS A 175 8.93 -17.42 3.31
N PRO A 176 10.19 -17.17 3.71
CA PRO A 176 10.82 -15.85 3.57
C PRO A 176 10.83 -15.39 2.10
N ILE A 177 10.50 -14.12 1.88
CA ILE A 177 10.58 -13.48 0.56
C ILE A 177 11.53 -12.30 0.57
N LYS A 178 12.01 -11.94 -0.61
CA LYS A 178 12.83 -10.75 -0.86
C LYS A 178 12.42 -10.12 -2.18
N THR A 179 12.65 -8.82 -2.28
CA THR A 179 12.54 -8.09 -3.53
C THR A 179 13.53 -8.59 -4.58
N SER A 180 13.31 -8.24 -5.84
CA SER A 180 14.25 -8.58 -6.92
C SER A 180 15.62 -7.91 -6.73
N HIS A 181 16.64 -8.43 -7.38
CA HIS A 181 17.98 -7.85 -7.40
C HIS A 181 18.20 -6.90 -8.58
N ASN A 182 17.16 -6.63 -9.39
CA ASN A 182 17.27 -5.75 -10.54
C ASN A 182 17.49 -4.30 -10.08
N THR A 183 18.47 -3.63 -10.69
CA THR A 183 18.82 -2.23 -10.41
C THR A 183 18.69 -1.33 -11.64
N GLU A 184 18.21 -1.87 -12.77
CA GLU A 184 18.11 -1.16 -14.04
C GLU A 184 16.64 -0.99 -14.44
N LEU A 185 16.16 0.25 -14.53
CA LEU A 185 14.78 0.55 -14.90
C LEU A 185 14.38 -0.08 -16.25
N ARG A 186 15.29 -0.09 -17.22
CA ARG A 186 15.05 -0.69 -18.55
C ARG A 186 14.82 -2.20 -18.53
N LYS A 187 15.26 -2.87 -17.49
CA LYS A 187 15.04 -4.31 -17.27
C LYS A 187 13.91 -4.58 -16.29
N SER A 188 13.24 -3.52 -15.79
CA SER A 188 12.23 -3.62 -14.78
C SER A 188 10.86 -3.95 -15.36
N LEU A 189 10.13 -4.81 -14.66
CA LEU A 189 8.69 -4.96 -14.79
C LEU A 189 8.02 -4.00 -13.80
N ILE A 190 7.20 -3.08 -14.32
CA ILE A 190 6.55 -2.05 -13.51
C ILE A 190 5.05 -2.31 -13.46
N GLU A 191 4.47 -2.09 -12.30
CA GLU A 191 3.03 -2.02 -12.14
C GLU A 191 2.56 -0.55 -12.15
N LEU A 192 1.58 -0.25 -13.00
CA LEU A 192 0.94 1.06 -13.16
C LEU A 192 -0.56 0.89 -13.34
N GLU A 193 -1.35 1.53 -12.50
CA GLU A 193 -2.81 1.43 -12.58
C GLU A 193 -3.40 2.33 -13.68
N LEU A 194 -3.83 1.70 -14.77
CA LEU A 194 -4.51 2.37 -15.90
C LEU A 194 -5.82 3.02 -15.48
N PHE A 195 -6.50 2.46 -14.50
CA PHE A 195 -7.75 2.99 -13.98
C PHE A 195 -7.61 4.45 -13.53
N SER A 196 -6.48 4.81 -12.93
CA SER A 196 -6.19 6.18 -12.48
C SER A 196 -6.28 7.23 -13.61
N LEU A 197 -6.07 6.82 -14.87
CA LEU A 197 -6.16 7.69 -16.05
C LEU A 197 -7.60 8.03 -16.46
N ARG A 198 -8.60 7.24 -16.02
CA ARG A 198 -10.02 7.50 -16.25
C ARG A 198 -10.58 8.57 -15.34
N ILE A 199 -10.03 8.72 -14.14
CA ILE A 199 -10.54 9.66 -13.14
C ILE A 199 -10.38 11.10 -13.66
N PRO A 200 -11.46 11.88 -13.81
CA PRO A 200 -11.38 13.27 -14.24
C PRO A 200 -10.50 14.09 -13.31
N SER A 201 -9.52 14.77 -13.86
CA SER A 201 -8.59 15.58 -13.08
C SER A 201 -7.92 16.64 -13.94
N LYS A 202 -7.65 17.82 -13.34
CA LYS A 202 -6.82 18.86 -13.93
C LYS A 202 -5.40 18.39 -14.26
N ASN A 203 -4.97 17.28 -13.66
CA ASN A 203 -3.64 16.69 -13.83
C ASN A 203 -3.66 15.39 -14.67
N ARG A 204 -4.70 15.17 -15.46
CA ARG A 204 -4.81 13.98 -16.31
C ARG A 204 -3.65 13.83 -17.28
N ASP A 205 -3.20 14.92 -17.89
CA ASP A 205 -2.03 14.95 -18.79
C ASP A 205 -0.71 14.64 -18.07
N ILE A 206 -0.56 15.06 -16.80
CA ILE A 206 0.60 14.69 -15.97
C ILE A 206 0.60 13.18 -15.72
N ARG A 207 -0.54 12.61 -15.32
CA ARG A 207 -0.65 11.16 -15.09
C ARG A 207 -0.36 10.37 -16.38
N TRP A 208 -0.93 10.82 -17.48
CA TRP A 208 -0.69 10.22 -18.79
C TRP A 208 0.78 10.31 -19.20
N GLY A 209 1.41 11.46 -19.01
CA GLY A 209 2.83 11.64 -19.31
C GLY A 209 3.74 10.78 -18.44
N ARG A 210 3.44 10.61 -17.15
CA ARG A 210 4.17 9.69 -16.27
C ARG A 210 4.03 8.25 -16.74
N PHE A 211 2.81 7.82 -17.07
CA PHE A 211 2.56 6.49 -17.64
C PHE A 211 3.39 6.24 -18.92
N GLU A 212 3.33 7.17 -19.88
CA GLU A 212 4.11 7.08 -21.12
C GLU A 212 5.62 7.04 -20.86
N ALA A 213 6.13 7.87 -19.96
CA ALA A 213 7.54 7.92 -19.60
C ALA A 213 8.02 6.60 -18.98
N LEU A 214 7.27 6.05 -18.02
CA LEU A 214 7.60 4.80 -17.35
C LEU A 214 7.47 3.59 -18.29
N LEU A 215 6.44 3.55 -19.15
CA LEU A 215 6.27 2.53 -20.17
C LEU A 215 7.48 2.47 -21.12
N ASN A 216 7.93 3.64 -21.59
CA ASN A 216 9.06 3.73 -22.52
C ASN A 216 10.42 3.45 -21.86
N ALA A 217 10.54 3.65 -20.54
CA ALA A 217 11.78 3.44 -19.81
C ALA A 217 11.93 2.02 -19.25
N SER A 218 10.86 1.22 -19.19
CA SER A 218 10.85 -0.10 -18.59
C SER A 218 10.91 -1.24 -19.60
N GLN A 219 11.08 -2.46 -19.12
CA GLN A 219 10.95 -3.68 -19.92
C GLN A 219 9.50 -4.01 -20.25
N GLY A 220 8.59 -3.68 -19.33
CA GLY A 220 7.18 -3.92 -19.52
C GLY A 220 6.34 -3.39 -18.35
N VAL A 221 5.04 -3.21 -18.61
CA VAL A 221 4.08 -2.71 -17.65
C VAL A 221 2.99 -3.76 -17.39
N ARG A 222 2.50 -3.79 -16.15
CA ARG A 222 1.29 -4.50 -15.76
C ARG A 222 0.30 -3.51 -15.17
N SER A 223 -0.98 -3.83 -15.23
CA SER A 223 -2.06 -3.15 -14.52
C SER A 223 -2.90 -4.24 -13.88
N LEU A 224 -2.74 -4.41 -12.58
CA LEU A 224 -3.33 -5.54 -11.85
C LEU A 224 -4.73 -5.21 -11.34
N GLY A 225 -5.03 -3.95 -11.08
CA GLY A 225 -6.30 -3.52 -10.52
C GLY A 225 -6.42 -3.77 -9.00
N SER A 226 -5.30 -3.96 -8.32
CA SER A 226 -5.18 -4.19 -6.86
C SER A 226 -3.86 -3.61 -6.37
N ALA A 227 -3.92 -2.53 -5.62
CA ALA A 227 -2.75 -1.84 -5.11
C ALA A 227 -1.99 -2.68 -4.07
N ALA A 228 -2.71 -3.35 -3.16
CA ALA A 228 -2.11 -4.19 -2.14
C ALA A 228 -1.39 -5.40 -2.76
N LEU A 229 -1.98 -6.07 -3.77
CA LEU A 229 -1.28 -7.16 -4.48
C LEU A 229 -0.09 -6.66 -5.28
N ALA A 230 -0.18 -5.49 -5.90
CA ALA A 230 0.96 -4.89 -6.60
C ALA A 230 2.16 -4.71 -5.66
N LEU A 231 1.92 -4.16 -4.46
CA LEU A 231 2.94 -4.02 -3.43
C LEU A 231 3.48 -5.39 -2.95
N ALA A 232 2.59 -6.37 -2.75
CA ALA A 232 2.99 -7.73 -2.39
C ALA A 232 3.86 -8.39 -3.48
N TYR A 233 3.57 -8.12 -4.75
CA TYR A 233 4.37 -8.64 -5.87
C TYR A 233 5.73 -7.96 -6.00
N VAL A 234 5.84 -6.69 -5.63
CA VAL A 234 7.16 -6.03 -5.47
C VAL A 234 7.93 -6.70 -4.33
N ALA A 235 7.29 -6.96 -3.19
CA ALA A 235 7.94 -7.57 -2.04
C ALA A 235 8.49 -8.98 -2.32
N ARG A 236 7.79 -9.79 -3.16
CA ARG A 236 8.27 -11.13 -3.55
C ARG A 236 9.20 -11.15 -4.76
N GLY A 237 9.50 -9.98 -5.35
CA GLY A 237 10.38 -9.85 -6.51
C GLY A 237 9.75 -10.29 -7.84
N ALA A 238 8.43 -10.42 -7.93
CA ALA A 238 7.72 -10.72 -9.18
C ALA A 238 7.52 -9.49 -10.06
N ILE A 239 7.50 -8.31 -9.45
CA ILE A 239 7.45 -6.98 -10.07
C ILE A 239 8.59 -6.18 -9.43
N ASP A 240 9.26 -5.32 -10.20
CA ASP A 240 10.38 -4.54 -9.70
C ASP A 240 9.94 -3.22 -9.07
N CYS A 241 8.88 -2.62 -9.58
CA CYS A 241 8.43 -1.30 -9.17
C CYS A 241 6.90 -1.15 -9.28
N PHE A 242 6.35 -0.31 -8.40
CA PHE A 242 4.96 0.16 -8.42
C PHE A 242 4.93 1.67 -8.25
N GLN A 243 4.09 2.37 -9.02
CA GLN A 243 3.88 3.80 -8.85
C GLN A 243 2.40 4.14 -8.94
N MET A 244 1.87 4.76 -7.87
CA MET A 244 0.53 5.33 -7.88
C MET A 244 0.40 6.45 -6.85
N ASP A 245 -0.29 7.54 -7.25
CA ASP A 245 -0.76 8.58 -6.35
C ASP A 245 -2.27 8.37 -6.08
N HIS A 246 -2.79 9.05 -5.07
CA HIS A 246 -4.23 9.06 -4.72
C HIS A 246 -4.78 7.72 -4.17
N LEU A 247 -3.92 6.91 -3.58
CA LEU A 247 -4.31 5.76 -2.80
C LEU A 247 -4.82 6.17 -1.40
N GLN A 248 -5.51 5.27 -0.75
CA GLN A 248 -5.96 5.42 0.63
C GLN A 248 -4.98 4.71 1.60
N PRO A 249 -5.02 5.03 2.89
CA PRO A 249 -4.13 4.40 3.87
C PRO A 249 -4.21 2.88 3.93
N TRP A 250 -5.40 2.30 3.79
CA TRP A 250 -5.64 0.86 3.83
C TRP A 250 -5.10 0.12 2.61
N ASP A 251 -5.05 0.77 1.43
CA ASP A 251 -4.47 0.19 0.20
C ASP A 251 -2.97 -0.08 0.34
N VAL A 252 -2.27 0.73 1.15
CA VAL A 252 -0.79 0.74 1.18
C VAL A 252 -0.17 0.25 2.47
N ALA A 253 -0.85 0.39 3.60
CA ALA A 253 -0.22 0.23 4.91
C ALA A 253 0.45 -1.15 5.10
N ALA A 254 -0.25 -2.23 4.75
CA ALA A 254 0.30 -3.57 4.84
C ALA A 254 1.45 -3.79 3.85
N GLY A 255 1.23 -3.42 2.58
CA GLY A 255 2.20 -3.61 1.51
C GLY A 255 3.51 -2.84 1.73
N VAL A 256 3.44 -1.61 2.25
CA VAL A 256 4.62 -0.81 2.59
C VAL A 256 5.51 -1.52 3.61
N LEU A 257 4.94 -2.06 4.68
CA LEU A 257 5.72 -2.81 5.66
C LEU A 257 6.32 -4.07 5.02
N ILE A 258 5.52 -4.85 4.28
CA ILE A 258 5.95 -6.10 3.66
C ILE A 258 7.13 -5.84 2.69
N ILE A 259 7.07 -4.76 1.88
CA ILE A 259 8.17 -4.37 0.99
C ILE A 259 9.43 -4.01 1.78
N CYS A 260 9.30 -3.16 2.81
CA CYS A 260 10.45 -2.76 3.62
C CYS A 260 11.12 -3.95 4.32
N GLU A 261 10.33 -4.88 4.83
CA GLU A 261 10.82 -6.11 5.49
C GLU A 261 11.39 -7.12 4.48
N ALA A 262 10.97 -7.06 3.20
CA ALA A 262 11.57 -7.82 2.10
C ALA A 262 12.87 -7.22 1.55
N GLY A 263 13.29 -6.04 2.04
CA GLY A 263 14.50 -5.33 1.63
C GLY A 263 14.30 -4.31 0.51
N GLY A 264 13.05 -4.01 0.14
CA GLY A 264 12.70 -2.98 -0.83
C GLY A 264 12.63 -1.57 -0.24
N THR A 265 12.28 -0.62 -1.07
CA THR A 265 12.24 0.80 -0.75
C THR A 265 10.90 1.40 -1.14
N VAL A 266 10.30 2.18 -0.22
CA VAL A 266 9.10 2.97 -0.49
C VAL A 266 9.40 4.43 -0.21
N ILE A 267 9.10 5.30 -1.19
CA ILE A 267 9.32 6.76 -1.10
C ILE A 267 8.10 7.53 -1.62
N ASP A 268 7.98 8.78 -1.23
CA ASP A 268 7.00 9.72 -1.79
C ASP A 268 7.41 10.17 -3.20
N THR A 269 6.46 10.41 -4.09
CA THR A 269 6.70 10.96 -5.44
C THR A 269 7.27 12.37 -5.44
N LYS A 270 7.20 13.06 -4.29
CA LYS A 270 7.83 14.37 -4.04
C LYS A 270 8.95 14.22 -3.02
N ASP A 271 9.63 15.33 -2.70
CA ASP A 271 10.73 15.34 -1.71
C ASP A 271 10.22 15.42 -0.25
N GLU A 272 9.17 14.68 0.05
CA GLU A 272 8.57 14.57 1.38
C GLU A 272 8.88 13.21 2.02
N GLU A 273 8.80 13.12 3.34
CA GLU A 273 8.82 11.83 4.02
C GLU A 273 7.56 11.06 3.65
N TYR A 274 7.70 9.75 3.34
CA TYR A 274 6.55 8.94 2.96
C TYR A 274 5.51 8.87 4.08
N ASN A 275 4.29 9.24 3.76
CA ASN A 275 3.18 9.29 4.70
C ASN A 275 2.08 8.34 4.28
N VAL A 276 1.94 7.24 5.04
CA VAL A 276 0.88 6.22 4.82
C VAL A 276 -0.53 6.83 4.82
N MET A 277 -0.76 7.90 5.59
CA MET A 277 -2.08 8.56 5.66
C MET A 277 -2.37 9.50 4.49
N LYS A 278 -1.38 9.78 3.64
CA LYS A 278 -1.51 10.61 2.41
C LYS A 278 -0.59 10.04 1.33
N PRO A 279 -0.82 8.82 0.89
CA PRO A 279 0.15 8.09 0.08
C PRO A 279 0.30 8.69 -1.32
N LYS A 280 1.54 8.88 -1.74
CA LYS A 280 1.99 9.16 -3.10
C LYS A 280 3.15 8.21 -3.36
N THR A 281 2.83 7.04 -3.82
CA THR A 281 3.68 5.88 -3.64
C THR A 281 4.58 5.61 -4.85
N ILE A 282 5.89 5.53 -4.58
CA ILE A 282 6.84 4.79 -5.40
C ILE A 282 7.37 3.67 -4.51
N ALA A 283 7.06 2.44 -4.87
CA ALA A 283 7.59 1.24 -4.23
C ALA A 283 8.48 0.51 -5.22
N ALA A 284 9.69 0.13 -4.80
CA ALA A 284 10.66 -0.49 -5.68
C ALA A 284 11.48 -1.58 -4.97
N ALA A 285 12.05 -2.47 -5.75
CA ALA A 285 12.91 -3.53 -5.27
C ALA A 285 14.11 -3.02 -4.48
N ASN A 286 14.57 -1.79 -4.76
CA ASN A 286 15.68 -1.15 -4.06
C ASN A 286 15.65 0.39 -4.24
N GLU A 287 16.50 1.09 -3.48
CA GLU A 287 16.62 2.54 -3.50
C GLU A 287 17.02 3.09 -4.89
N THR A 288 17.90 2.40 -5.59
CA THR A 288 18.38 2.82 -6.93
C THR A 288 17.20 2.99 -7.89
N LEU A 289 16.34 1.97 -8.00
CA LEU A 289 15.15 2.02 -8.84
C LEU A 289 14.14 3.06 -8.36
N ALA A 290 13.92 3.17 -7.05
CA ALA A 290 13.00 4.15 -6.49
C ALA A 290 13.40 5.59 -6.84
N VAL A 291 14.69 5.91 -6.73
CA VAL A 291 15.25 7.23 -7.07
C VAL A 291 15.18 7.49 -8.57
N GLU A 292 15.50 6.51 -9.40
CA GLU A 292 15.45 6.63 -10.87
C GLU A 292 14.01 6.91 -11.34
N ILE A 293 13.02 6.19 -10.82
CA ILE A 293 11.59 6.42 -11.10
C ILE A 293 11.18 7.82 -10.66
N LYS A 294 11.55 8.23 -9.45
CA LYS A 294 11.23 9.55 -8.93
C LYS A 294 11.78 10.67 -9.81
N GLN A 295 13.02 10.53 -10.26
CA GLN A 295 13.65 11.49 -11.16
C GLN A 295 12.90 11.57 -12.49
N LEU A 296 12.58 10.43 -13.10
CA LEU A 296 11.83 10.36 -14.36
C LEU A 296 10.45 11.01 -14.26
N ILE A 297 9.73 10.77 -13.15
CA ILE A 297 8.44 11.38 -12.87
C ILE A 297 8.58 12.89 -12.72
N THR A 298 9.56 13.35 -11.95
CA THR A 298 9.81 14.77 -11.70
C THR A 298 10.11 15.52 -13.00
N ASP A 299 10.99 14.99 -13.84
CA ASP A 299 11.35 15.58 -15.12
C ASP A 299 10.16 15.65 -16.08
N THR A 300 9.33 14.59 -16.06
CA THR A 300 8.11 14.52 -16.86
C THR A 300 7.10 15.58 -16.43
N ASP A 301 6.86 15.71 -15.14
CA ASP A 301 5.96 16.72 -14.57
C ASP A 301 6.40 18.13 -14.94
N LEU A 302 7.68 18.44 -14.75
CA LEU A 302 8.25 19.74 -15.09
C LEU A 302 8.13 20.05 -16.59
N ARG A 303 8.35 19.07 -17.46
CA ARG A 303 8.20 19.20 -18.91
C ARG A 303 6.76 19.54 -19.28
N ILE A 304 5.78 18.87 -18.68
CA ILE A 304 4.36 19.08 -18.96
C ILE A 304 3.90 20.46 -18.42
N MET A 305 4.31 20.81 -17.20
CA MET A 305 3.99 22.11 -16.61
C MET A 305 4.54 23.27 -17.45
N ARG A 306 5.77 23.19 -17.94
CA ARG A 306 6.36 24.19 -18.87
C ARG A 306 5.53 24.32 -20.15
N LYS A 307 5.10 23.21 -20.77
CA LYS A 307 4.25 23.23 -21.95
C LYS A 307 2.89 23.87 -21.71
N ARG A 308 2.30 23.74 -20.51
CA ARG A 308 1.06 24.43 -20.16
C ARG A 308 1.24 25.96 -20.12
N LEU A 309 2.35 26.42 -19.50
CA LEU A 309 2.67 27.87 -19.39
C LEU A 309 2.94 28.54 -20.75
N THR A 310 3.40 27.79 -21.75
CA THR A 310 3.66 28.34 -23.10
C THR A 310 2.41 28.32 -24.02
N ARG A 311 1.31 27.71 -23.59
CA ARG A 311 0.06 27.64 -24.33
C ARG A 311 -1.02 28.60 -23.81
N THR A 312 -0.76 29.27 -22.69
CA THR A 312 -1.56 30.39 -22.14
C THR A 312 -0.95 31.72 -22.57
#